data_51c8df720b9b751cee5dfbf95a116e71
#
_entry.id   51c8df720b9b751cee5dfbf95a116e71
#
_cell.length_a   1.000
_cell.length_b   1.000
_cell.length_c   1.000
_cell.angle_alpha   90.00
_cell.angle_beta   90.00
_cell.angle_gamma   90.00
#
_symmetry.space_group_name_H-M   'P 1'
#
loop_
_entity.id
_entity.type
_entity.pdbx_description
1 polymer ?
#
loop_
_entity_poly.entity_id
_entity_poly.type
_entity_poly.pdbx_seq_one_letter_code
_entity_poly.pdbx_strand_id
1 'polypeptide(L)'
;DRSVSRGLGDVYKRQMEFPEPVISVAVEPKTKADQEKMGTALARLAEEDPTFKVRTDEETGQTIISGMGELHLDIIVDRMNREFKVDCNVGKPQVAYRETIRKAVKAEGKFVRQSGGRGQYGHCWLELIPQEPGAGFEFENKVVGGAIPREYIGPVENGVKEAMESGVIAGYPMVDIKVIVFDGSYHDVDSNEMAFKIAGSMGFKEGARKADPALLEPYMSVEVDVPEEYMGDVIGDLNSRRGRMDGMEARNGNQ
;
A
#
# COMPACT_ATOMS: atom_id res chain seq x y z
N ASP A 1 -68.39 12.72 -14.78
CA ASP A 1 -67.50 11.62 -14.34
C ASP A 1 -66.07 12.11 -14.19
N ARG A 2 -65.68 12.38 -12.94
CA ARG A 2 -64.29 12.68 -12.59
C ARG A 2 -63.63 11.38 -12.19
N SER A 3 -62.89 10.78 -13.08
CA SER A 3 -62.00 9.70 -12.75
C SER A 3 -60.81 10.25 -11.94
N VAL A 4 -60.82 10.00 -10.63
CA VAL A 4 -59.66 10.22 -9.76
C VAL A 4 -58.62 9.18 -10.11
N SER A 5 -57.59 9.59 -10.83
CA SER A 5 -56.37 8.80 -10.98
C SER A 5 -55.77 8.60 -9.59
N ARG A 6 -55.93 7.40 -9.03
CA ARG A 6 -55.19 6.99 -7.86
C ARG A 6 -53.74 6.79 -8.32
N GLY A 7 -52.90 7.79 -8.01
CA GLY A 7 -51.45 7.62 -8.15
C GLY A 7 -51.02 6.34 -7.45
N LEU A 8 -50.31 5.50 -8.16
CA LEU A 8 -49.55 4.41 -7.57
C LEU A 8 -48.67 5.03 -6.51
N GLY A 9 -49.02 4.80 -5.24
CA GLY A 9 -48.19 5.22 -4.13
C GLY A 9 -46.78 4.75 -4.35
N ASP A 10 -45.83 5.62 -4.06
CA ASP A 10 -44.41 5.30 -4.08
C ASP A 10 -44.20 3.96 -3.38
N VAL A 11 -43.89 2.94 -4.17
CA VAL A 11 -43.39 1.69 -3.65
C VAL A 11 -41.95 2.00 -3.17
N TYR A 12 -41.83 2.40 -1.91
CA TYR A 12 -40.56 2.42 -1.24
C TYR A 12 -39.99 1.01 -1.33
N LYS A 13 -39.09 0.80 -2.28
CA LYS A 13 -38.22 -0.37 -2.25
C LYS A 13 -37.43 -0.27 -0.96
N ARG A 14 -37.84 -1.01 0.07
CA ARG A 14 -36.97 -1.25 1.22
C ARG A 14 -35.71 -1.87 0.63
N GLN A 15 -34.61 -1.14 0.62
CA GLN A 15 -33.31 -1.71 0.36
C GLN A 15 -33.04 -2.71 1.48
N MET A 16 -32.74 -3.95 1.11
CA MET A 16 -32.27 -4.94 2.07
C MET A 16 -30.87 -4.48 2.50
N GLU A 17 -30.73 -4.21 3.79
CA GLU A 17 -29.43 -3.96 4.41
C GLU A 17 -28.84 -5.32 4.76
N PHE A 18 -27.73 -5.65 4.14
CA PHE A 18 -26.97 -6.85 4.47
C PHE A 18 -25.92 -6.48 5.51
N PRO A 19 -25.67 -7.38 6.49
CA PRO A 19 -24.62 -7.12 7.47
C PRO A 19 -23.24 -7.07 6.81
N GLU A 20 -22.38 -6.21 7.32
CA GLU A 20 -20.99 -6.12 6.87
C GLU A 20 -20.21 -7.39 7.24
N PRO A 21 -19.29 -7.83 6.39
CA PRO A 21 -18.43 -8.97 6.68
C PRO A 21 -17.58 -8.73 7.94
N VAL A 22 -17.40 -9.75 8.74
CA VAL A 22 -16.67 -9.66 10.03
C VAL A 22 -15.27 -10.24 10.00
N ILE A 23 -14.95 -11.11 9.04
CA ILE A 23 -13.59 -11.65 8.88
C ILE A 23 -13.11 -11.57 7.42
N SER A 24 -11.81 -11.56 7.26
CA SER A 24 -11.17 -11.50 5.94
C SER A 24 -9.99 -12.47 5.88
N VAL A 25 -9.82 -13.12 4.73
CA VAL A 25 -8.66 -13.95 4.42
C VAL A 25 -8.11 -13.60 3.04
N ALA A 26 -6.82 -13.80 2.85
CA ALA A 26 -6.19 -13.67 1.55
C ALA A 26 -6.28 -15.00 0.79
N VAL A 27 -6.59 -14.93 -0.51
CA VAL A 27 -6.60 -16.08 -1.41
C VAL A 27 -5.61 -15.87 -2.54
N GLU A 28 -4.79 -16.87 -2.78
CA GLU A 28 -3.78 -16.83 -3.82
C GLU A 28 -3.92 -18.04 -4.74
N PRO A 29 -4.00 -17.87 -6.08
CA PRO A 29 -4.09 -18.97 -7.00
C PRO A 29 -2.78 -19.78 -6.99
N LYS A 30 -2.87 -21.11 -7.05
CA LYS A 30 -1.68 -21.96 -7.10
C LYS A 30 -0.95 -21.89 -8.44
N THR A 31 -1.68 -21.59 -9.52
CA THR A 31 -1.12 -21.50 -10.88
C THR A 31 -1.61 -20.23 -11.59
N LYS A 32 -0.89 -19.81 -12.64
CA LYS A 32 -1.33 -18.69 -13.49
C LYS A 32 -2.67 -18.97 -14.19
N ALA A 33 -2.94 -20.21 -14.55
CA ALA A 33 -4.21 -20.60 -15.17
C ALA A 33 -5.39 -20.48 -14.17
N ASP A 34 -5.14 -20.66 -12.88
CA ASP A 34 -6.14 -20.52 -11.84
C ASP A 34 -6.43 -19.04 -11.53
N GLN A 35 -5.51 -18.13 -11.82
CA GLN A 35 -5.69 -16.70 -11.56
C GLN A 35 -6.87 -16.11 -12.35
N GLU A 36 -6.95 -16.39 -13.65
CA GLU A 36 -8.06 -15.91 -14.49
C GLU A 36 -9.39 -16.53 -14.08
N LYS A 37 -9.38 -17.84 -13.80
CA LYS A 37 -10.58 -18.57 -13.33
C LYS A 37 -11.03 -18.07 -11.95
N MET A 38 -10.08 -17.76 -11.06
CA MET A 38 -10.36 -17.27 -9.71
C MET A 38 -11.15 -15.95 -9.75
N GLY A 39 -10.73 -14.99 -10.59
CA GLY A 39 -11.46 -13.74 -10.75
C GLY A 39 -12.91 -13.94 -11.19
N THR A 40 -13.15 -14.83 -12.15
CA THR A 40 -14.49 -15.18 -12.64
C THR A 40 -15.31 -15.89 -11.58
N ALA A 41 -14.71 -16.84 -10.84
CA ALA A 41 -15.36 -17.58 -9.78
C ALA A 41 -15.80 -16.65 -8.63
N LEU A 42 -14.89 -15.81 -8.17
CA LEU A 42 -15.14 -14.85 -7.09
C LEU A 42 -16.24 -13.84 -7.46
N ALA A 43 -16.23 -13.32 -8.70
CA ALA A 43 -17.28 -12.43 -9.18
C ALA A 43 -18.66 -13.08 -9.13
N ARG A 44 -18.80 -14.32 -9.61
CA ARG A 44 -20.08 -15.05 -9.56
C ARG A 44 -20.54 -15.35 -8.15
N LEU A 45 -19.62 -15.77 -7.27
CA LEU A 45 -19.94 -16.03 -5.86
C LEU A 45 -20.38 -14.75 -5.13
N ALA A 46 -19.79 -13.60 -5.44
CA ALA A 46 -20.19 -12.32 -4.90
C ALA A 46 -21.56 -11.82 -5.43
N GLU A 47 -21.95 -12.21 -6.65
CA GLU A 47 -23.29 -11.95 -7.17
C GLU A 47 -24.38 -12.77 -6.47
N GLU A 48 -24.03 -14.00 -6.04
CA GLU A 48 -24.97 -14.90 -5.35
C GLU A 48 -25.14 -14.52 -3.87
N ASP A 49 -24.09 -14.02 -3.22
CA ASP A 49 -24.09 -13.72 -1.79
C ASP A 49 -23.67 -12.26 -1.52
N PRO A 50 -24.62 -11.38 -1.19
CA PRO A 50 -24.34 -9.97 -0.89
C PRO A 50 -23.48 -9.75 0.37
N THR A 51 -23.37 -10.74 1.26
CA THR A 51 -22.54 -10.68 2.47
C THR A 51 -21.08 -11.08 2.21
N PHE A 52 -20.81 -11.63 1.04
CA PHE A 52 -19.49 -11.99 0.57
C PHE A 52 -18.89 -10.83 -0.24
N LYS A 53 -17.75 -10.32 0.18
CA LYS A 53 -17.05 -9.23 -0.52
C LYS A 53 -15.68 -9.68 -0.99
N VAL A 54 -15.30 -9.19 -2.16
CA VAL A 54 -13.98 -9.44 -2.77
C VAL A 54 -13.31 -8.11 -3.05
N ARG A 55 -12.06 -7.96 -2.66
CA ARG A 55 -11.23 -6.81 -3.02
C ARG A 55 -9.81 -7.25 -3.34
N THR A 56 -9.16 -6.54 -4.22
CA THR A 56 -7.71 -6.63 -4.41
C THR A 56 -7.06 -5.53 -3.59
N ASP A 57 -6.13 -5.91 -2.75
CA ASP A 57 -5.32 -4.96 -2.01
C ASP A 57 -4.27 -4.37 -2.96
N GLU A 58 -4.32 -3.05 -3.18
CA GLU A 58 -3.44 -2.37 -4.13
C GLU A 58 -1.98 -2.35 -3.68
N GLU A 59 -1.74 -2.45 -2.37
CA GLU A 59 -0.39 -2.38 -1.81
C GLU A 59 0.32 -3.73 -1.81
N THR A 60 -0.40 -4.79 -1.46
CA THR A 60 0.15 -6.15 -1.38
C THR A 60 -0.10 -6.97 -2.64
N GLY A 61 -1.02 -6.51 -3.50
CA GLY A 61 -1.46 -7.24 -4.69
C GLY A 61 -2.30 -8.50 -4.37
N GLN A 62 -2.61 -8.75 -3.09
CA GLN A 62 -3.37 -9.91 -2.69
C GLN A 62 -4.85 -9.75 -2.97
N THR A 63 -5.51 -10.82 -3.36
CA THR A 63 -6.96 -10.91 -3.40
C THR A 63 -7.47 -11.26 -2.01
N ILE A 64 -8.27 -10.37 -1.41
CA ILE A 64 -8.85 -10.53 -0.08
C ILE A 64 -10.34 -10.82 -0.24
N ILE A 65 -10.79 -11.89 0.37
CA ILE A 65 -12.20 -12.26 0.49
C ILE A 65 -12.66 -12.03 1.92
N SER A 66 -13.85 -11.48 2.06
CA SER A 66 -14.45 -11.13 3.36
C SER A 66 -15.85 -11.76 3.48
N GLY A 67 -16.17 -12.25 4.66
CA GLY A 67 -17.43 -12.94 4.91
C GLY A 67 -17.87 -12.90 6.38
N MET A 68 -19.00 -13.52 6.66
CA MET A 68 -19.68 -13.50 7.96
C MET A 68 -19.04 -14.39 9.02
N GLY A 69 -18.06 -15.21 8.66
CA GLY A 69 -17.38 -16.11 9.58
C GLY A 69 -16.47 -17.09 8.86
N GLU A 70 -15.64 -17.80 9.62
CA GLU A 70 -14.67 -18.76 9.10
C GLU A 70 -15.33 -19.84 8.25
N LEU A 71 -16.40 -20.46 8.77
CA LEU A 71 -17.16 -21.48 8.03
C LEU A 71 -17.73 -20.94 6.71
N HIS A 72 -18.17 -19.69 6.68
CA HIS A 72 -18.68 -19.07 5.46
C HIS A 72 -17.57 -19.00 4.39
N LEU A 73 -16.39 -18.52 4.76
CA LEU A 73 -15.26 -18.43 3.85
C LEU A 73 -14.73 -19.80 3.41
N ASP A 74 -14.74 -20.79 4.30
CA ASP A 74 -14.37 -22.17 3.97
C ASP A 74 -15.30 -22.76 2.92
N ILE A 75 -16.61 -22.53 3.04
CA ILE A 75 -17.59 -22.97 2.04
C ILE A 75 -17.34 -22.28 0.69
N ILE A 76 -17.05 -20.98 0.69
CA ILE A 76 -16.73 -20.26 -0.54
C ILE A 76 -15.49 -20.85 -1.23
N VAL A 77 -14.44 -21.11 -0.48
CA VAL A 77 -13.19 -21.71 -0.99
C VAL A 77 -13.45 -23.14 -1.52
N ASP A 78 -14.22 -23.93 -0.81
CA ASP A 78 -14.60 -25.27 -1.25
C ASP A 78 -15.43 -25.22 -2.56
N ARG A 79 -16.36 -24.27 -2.69
CA ARG A 79 -17.11 -24.04 -3.93
C ARG A 79 -16.23 -23.61 -5.08
N MET A 80 -15.23 -22.73 -4.84
CA MET A 80 -14.25 -22.36 -5.86
C MET A 80 -13.53 -23.59 -6.41
N ASN A 81 -13.15 -24.52 -5.56
CA ASN A 81 -12.49 -25.76 -5.98
C ASN A 81 -13.45 -26.70 -6.70
N ARG A 82 -14.64 -26.99 -6.15
CA ARG A 82 -15.57 -27.99 -6.69
C ARG A 82 -16.27 -27.53 -7.97
N GLU A 83 -16.80 -26.29 -7.97
CA GLU A 83 -17.64 -25.80 -9.07
C GLU A 83 -16.80 -25.18 -10.19
N PHE A 84 -15.76 -24.41 -9.83
CA PHE A 84 -14.96 -23.65 -10.79
C PHE A 84 -13.61 -24.29 -11.10
N LYS A 85 -13.24 -25.38 -10.41
CA LYS A 85 -11.93 -26.04 -10.56
C LYS A 85 -10.75 -25.07 -10.39
N VAL A 86 -10.83 -24.23 -9.36
CA VAL A 86 -9.81 -23.27 -8.99
C VAL A 86 -9.16 -23.74 -7.69
N ASP A 87 -7.87 -24.04 -7.76
CA ASP A 87 -7.04 -24.31 -6.58
C ASP A 87 -6.39 -23.02 -6.08
N CYS A 88 -6.62 -22.72 -4.81
CA CYS A 88 -6.02 -21.56 -4.15
C CYS A 88 -5.43 -21.93 -2.78
N ASN A 89 -4.44 -21.12 -2.36
CA ASN A 89 -3.96 -21.10 -1.00
C ASN A 89 -4.76 -20.05 -0.22
N VAL A 90 -5.14 -20.36 1.00
CA VAL A 90 -5.82 -19.44 1.90
C VAL A 90 -4.89 -19.09 3.05
N GLY A 91 -4.76 -17.81 3.34
CA GLY A 91 -3.88 -17.32 4.39
C GLY A 91 -4.39 -16.02 5.03
N LYS A 92 -3.65 -15.56 6.02
CA LYS A 92 -3.91 -14.24 6.60
C LYS A 92 -3.48 -13.15 5.62
N PRO A 93 -4.21 -12.03 5.51
CA PRO A 93 -3.77 -10.88 4.75
C PRO A 93 -2.38 -10.41 5.20
N GLN A 94 -1.55 -10.00 4.26
CA GLN A 94 -0.24 -9.43 4.57
C GLN A 94 -0.40 -8.04 5.16
N VAL A 95 0.48 -7.71 6.09
CA VAL A 95 0.55 -6.36 6.65
C VAL A 95 1.28 -5.46 5.66
N ALA A 96 0.68 -4.33 5.29
CA ALA A 96 1.28 -3.33 4.41
C ALA A 96 2.29 -2.47 5.21
N TYR A 97 3.50 -2.98 5.34
CA TYR A 97 4.59 -2.21 5.96
C TYR A 97 5.08 -1.10 5.05
N ARG A 98 5.62 -0.04 5.67
CA ARG A 98 6.34 1.05 5.01
C ARG A 98 7.70 1.25 5.67
N GLU A 99 8.57 1.97 5.00
CA GLU A 99 9.84 2.41 5.57
C GLU A 99 9.88 3.94 5.61
N THR A 100 10.66 4.50 6.54
CA THR A 100 10.94 5.93 6.60
C THR A 100 12.33 6.17 7.18
N ILE A 101 12.75 7.43 7.26
CA ILE A 101 14.00 7.84 7.89
C ILE A 101 13.73 8.71 9.11
N ARG A 102 14.64 8.73 10.08
CA ARG A 102 14.48 9.49 11.32
C ARG A 102 15.44 10.68 11.43
N LYS A 103 16.47 10.73 10.60
CA LYS A 103 17.51 11.77 10.65
C LYS A 103 17.74 12.38 9.28
N ALA A 104 18.00 13.68 9.25
CA ALA A 104 18.46 14.32 8.04
C ALA A 104 19.93 13.96 7.77
N VAL A 105 20.23 13.62 6.52
CA VAL A 105 21.58 13.25 6.09
C VAL A 105 21.88 13.80 4.70
N LYS A 106 23.17 13.98 4.41
CA LYS A 106 23.68 14.25 3.07
C LYS A 106 24.39 13.02 2.54
N ALA A 107 24.17 12.70 1.28
CA ALA A 107 24.75 11.54 0.63
C ALA A 107 25.16 11.86 -0.80
N GLU A 108 26.25 11.27 -1.22
CA GLU A 108 26.75 11.33 -2.59
C GLU A 108 26.21 10.16 -3.39
N GLY A 109 25.65 10.44 -4.56
CA GLY A 109 25.33 9.46 -5.57
C GLY A 109 26.23 9.60 -6.77
N LYS A 110 27.10 8.62 -7.00
CA LYS A 110 28.07 8.66 -8.11
C LYS A 110 28.05 7.36 -8.88
N PHE A 111 27.74 7.47 -10.16
CA PHE A 111 27.77 6.36 -11.10
C PHE A 111 28.78 6.64 -12.21
N VAL A 112 29.81 5.79 -12.29
CA VAL A 112 30.83 5.86 -13.33
C VAL A 112 31.00 4.48 -13.93
N ARG A 113 30.85 4.38 -15.23
CA ARG A 113 31.07 3.15 -15.98
C ARG A 113 31.84 3.46 -17.25
N GLN A 114 32.99 2.82 -17.44
CA GLN A 114 33.76 2.83 -18.69
C GLN A 114 33.85 1.40 -19.22
N SER A 115 33.37 1.19 -20.45
CA SER A 115 33.47 -0.09 -21.12
C SER A 115 33.77 0.15 -22.60
N GLY A 116 35.05 0.27 -22.92
CA GLY A 116 35.56 0.21 -24.30
C GLY A 116 34.90 1.10 -25.35
N GLY A 117 34.46 2.32 -25.02
CA GLY A 117 33.76 3.25 -25.88
C GLY A 117 33.29 4.48 -25.10
N ARG A 118 32.11 5.05 -25.47
CA ARG A 118 31.48 6.13 -24.71
C ARG A 118 31.15 5.68 -23.29
N GLY A 119 31.69 6.38 -22.29
CA GLY A 119 31.45 6.10 -20.89
C GLY A 119 30.04 6.51 -20.42
N GLN A 120 29.75 6.22 -19.16
CA GLN A 120 28.55 6.70 -18.46
C GLN A 120 29.00 7.41 -17.19
N TYR A 121 28.52 8.64 -16.97
CA TYR A 121 28.84 9.44 -15.82
C TYR A 121 27.61 10.14 -15.27
N GLY A 122 27.31 9.93 -14.02
CA GLY A 122 26.27 10.65 -13.26
C GLY A 122 26.75 10.89 -11.83
N HIS A 123 26.62 12.12 -11.35
CA HIS A 123 27.05 12.50 -10.00
C HIS A 123 26.13 13.56 -9.42
N CYS A 124 25.56 13.28 -8.27
CA CYS A 124 24.71 14.20 -7.54
C CYS A 124 24.93 14.12 -6.03
N TRP A 125 24.71 15.20 -5.34
CA TRP A 125 24.61 15.26 -3.89
C TRP A 125 23.16 15.46 -3.49
N LEU A 126 22.69 14.61 -2.61
CA LEU A 126 21.33 14.61 -2.09
C LEU A 126 21.33 14.91 -0.59
N GLU A 127 20.38 15.70 -0.15
CA GLU A 127 20.03 15.85 1.25
C GLU A 127 18.66 15.21 1.48
N LEU A 128 18.60 14.22 2.35
CA LEU A 128 17.38 13.52 2.74
C LEU A 128 16.92 14.06 4.07
N ILE A 129 15.67 14.46 4.17
CA ILE A 129 15.07 15.06 5.37
C ILE A 129 13.80 14.30 5.70
N PRO A 130 13.64 13.76 6.93
CA PRO A 130 12.38 13.17 7.36
C PRO A 130 11.29 14.23 7.42
N GLN A 131 10.07 13.86 7.05
CA GLN A 131 8.89 14.70 7.12
C GLN A 131 7.91 14.17 8.15
N GLU A 132 6.87 14.97 8.45
CA GLU A 132 5.77 14.54 9.31
C GLU A 132 4.98 13.38 8.68
N PRO A 133 4.42 12.46 9.48
CA PRO A 133 3.63 11.34 8.99
C PRO A 133 2.50 11.79 8.05
N GLY A 134 2.44 11.18 6.87
CA GLY A 134 1.45 11.50 5.84
C GLY A 134 1.82 12.65 4.90
N ALA A 135 2.99 13.26 5.04
CA ALA A 135 3.46 14.31 4.12
C ALA A 135 3.86 13.75 2.74
N GLY A 136 4.17 12.46 2.66
CA GLY A 136 4.50 11.80 1.42
C GLY A 136 5.92 12.10 0.92
N PHE A 137 6.06 12.22 -0.40
CA PHE A 137 7.34 12.48 -1.05
C PHE A 137 7.40 13.92 -1.59
N GLU A 138 8.49 14.63 -1.28
CA GLU A 138 8.79 15.94 -1.83
C GLU A 138 10.19 15.94 -2.44
N PHE A 139 10.33 16.53 -3.65
CA PHE A 139 11.62 16.70 -4.29
C PHE A 139 11.89 18.19 -4.57
N GLU A 140 13.05 18.67 -4.15
CA GLU A 140 13.46 20.07 -4.32
C GLU A 140 14.82 20.17 -5.04
N ASN A 141 14.90 21.05 -6.02
CA ASN A 141 16.15 21.34 -6.71
C ASN A 141 16.78 22.63 -6.16
N LYS A 142 17.96 22.51 -5.56
CA LYS A 142 18.81 23.62 -5.08
C LYS A 142 20.17 23.68 -5.76
N VAL A 143 20.32 23.06 -6.93
CA VAL A 143 21.57 23.11 -7.68
C VAL A 143 21.80 24.52 -8.20
N VAL A 144 22.98 25.08 -7.90
CA VAL A 144 23.41 26.41 -8.34
C VAL A 144 24.58 26.32 -9.32
N GLY A 145 24.76 27.36 -10.15
CA GLY A 145 25.92 27.47 -11.04
C GLY A 145 25.98 26.45 -12.18
N GLY A 146 24.88 25.67 -12.43
CA GLY A 146 24.89 24.70 -13.51
C GLY A 146 25.71 23.43 -13.23
N ALA A 147 26.00 23.12 -11.96
CA ALA A 147 26.76 21.94 -11.57
C ALA A 147 26.13 20.62 -12.10
N ILE A 148 24.82 20.63 -12.24
CA ILE A 148 24.06 19.58 -12.96
C ILE A 148 23.20 20.31 -14.01
N PRO A 149 23.27 19.96 -15.30
CA PRO A 149 22.35 20.45 -16.32
C PRO A 149 20.89 20.16 -15.97
N ARG A 150 19.98 21.10 -16.28
CA ARG A 150 18.56 21.00 -15.92
C ARG A 150 17.88 19.74 -16.43
N GLU A 151 18.30 19.26 -17.60
CA GLU A 151 17.78 18.03 -18.22
C GLU A 151 18.02 16.77 -17.37
N TYR A 152 19.02 16.76 -16.49
CA TYR A 152 19.36 15.61 -15.65
C TYR A 152 18.69 15.66 -14.26
N ILE A 153 18.05 16.74 -13.88
CA ILE A 153 17.36 16.85 -12.57
C ILE A 153 16.15 15.88 -12.50
N GLY A 154 15.34 15.84 -13.57
CA GLY A 154 14.23 14.88 -13.67
C GLY A 154 14.67 13.41 -13.59
N PRO A 155 15.68 12.97 -14.35
CA PRO A 155 16.33 11.67 -14.16
C PRO A 155 16.77 11.37 -12.74
N VAL A 156 17.39 12.30 -12.02
CA VAL A 156 17.74 12.11 -10.59
C VAL A 156 16.51 11.87 -9.74
N GLU A 157 15.46 12.67 -9.89
CA GLU A 157 14.19 12.50 -9.18
C GLU A 157 13.57 11.13 -9.45
N ASN A 158 13.53 10.69 -10.71
CA ASN A 158 13.01 9.38 -11.08
C ASN A 158 13.82 8.24 -10.44
N GLY A 159 15.15 8.37 -10.39
CA GLY A 159 16.01 7.41 -9.72
C GLY A 159 15.77 7.33 -8.21
N VAL A 160 15.48 8.46 -7.57
CA VAL A 160 15.10 8.52 -6.16
C VAL A 160 13.74 7.82 -5.94
N LYS A 161 12.72 8.13 -6.75
CA LYS A 161 11.39 7.51 -6.64
C LYS A 161 11.45 5.97 -6.75
N GLU A 162 12.14 5.45 -7.75
CA GLU A 162 12.34 4.01 -7.90
C GLU A 162 13.09 3.37 -6.71
N ALA A 163 14.06 4.11 -6.15
CA ALA A 163 14.76 3.63 -4.96
C ALA A 163 13.86 3.61 -3.72
N MET A 164 12.93 4.57 -3.59
CA MET A 164 11.94 4.60 -2.52
C MET A 164 10.96 3.42 -2.61
N GLU A 165 10.52 3.03 -3.80
CA GLU A 165 9.63 1.87 -3.99
C GLU A 165 10.26 0.56 -3.52
N SER A 166 11.57 0.44 -3.61
CA SER A 166 12.30 -0.79 -3.22
C SER A 166 12.77 -0.83 -1.76
N GLY A 167 12.64 0.27 -1.02
CA GLY A 167 13.10 0.37 0.37
C GLY A 167 14.59 0.13 0.58
N VAL A 168 15.03 0.13 1.84
CA VAL A 168 16.44 -0.09 2.21
C VAL A 168 16.65 -1.04 3.37
N ILE A 169 15.59 -1.38 4.15
CA ILE A 169 15.62 -2.30 5.29
C ILE A 169 15.09 -3.68 4.87
N ALA A 170 13.82 -3.72 4.50
CA ALA A 170 13.05 -4.94 4.26
C ALA A 170 12.38 -5.01 2.88
N GLY A 171 12.59 -3.99 2.05
CA GLY A 171 12.05 -3.93 0.69
C GLY A 171 10.66 -3.32 0.60
N TYR A 172 10.21 -2.62 1.64
CA TYR A 172 8.91 -1.93 1.63
C TYR A 172 9.06 -0.49 1.13
N PRO A 173 8.04 0.06 0.46
CA PRO A 173 8.09 1.43 -0.02
C PRO A 173 8.37 2.43 1.10
N MET A 174 9.24 3.40 0.80
CA MET A 174 9.59 4.48 1.73
C MET A 174 8.61 5.65 1.59
N VAL A 175 8.26 6.28 2.70
CA VAL A 175 7.33 7.41 2.76
C VAL A 175 7.86 8.54 3.66
N ASP A 176 7.23 9.71 3.51
CA ASP A 176 7.46 10.88 4.36
C ASP A 176 8.92 11.36 4.35
N ILE A 177 9.46 11.51 3.13
CA ILE A 177 10.84 11.93 2.90
C ILE A 177 10.87 13.10 1.91
N LYS A 178 11.53 14.18 2.31
CA LYS A 178 11.94 15.25 1.41
C LYS A 178 13.36 15.02 0.93
N VAL A 179 13.56 15.09 -0.38
CA VAL A 179 14.88 14.95 -1.00
C VAL A 179 15.24 16.25 -1.72
N ILE A 180 16.40 16.79 -1.39
CA ILE A 180 16.94 18.00 -2.01
C ILE A 180 18.19 17.61 -2.78
N VAL A 181 18.19 17.84 -4.09
CA VAL A 181 19.43 17.83 -4.88
C VAL A 181 20.05 19.20 -4.81
N PHE A 182 21.30 19.30 -4.32
CA PHE A 182 21.93 20.59 -4.08
C PHE A 182 23.28 20.79 -4.77
N ASP A 183 23.94 19.71 -5.18
CA ASP A 183 25.23 19.77 -5.87
C ASP A 183 25.44 18.52 -6.73
N GLY A 184 26.48 18.54 -7.56
CA GLY A 184 26.89 17.43 -8.38
C GLY A 184 27.93 17.82 -9.41
N SER A 185 28.15 16.97 -10.38
CA SER A 185 29.00 17.28 -11.52
C SER A 185 28.57 16.45 -12.73
N TYR A 186 28.90 16.93 -13.91
CA TYR A 186 28.64 16.24 -15.16
C TYR A 186 29.90 16.19 -16.03
N HIS A 187 29.86 15.35 -17.02
CA HIS A 187 30.91 15.20 -18.02
C HIS A 187 30.30 15.38 -19.40
N ASP A 188 30.80 16.30 -20.20
CA ASP A 188 30.19 16.72 -21.48
C ASP A 188 29.95 15.54 -22.46
N VAL A 189 30.78 14.50 -22.42
CA VAL A 189 30.70 13.35 -23.34
C VAL A 189 30.00 12.15 -22.74
N ASP A 190 30.22 11.87 -21.43
CA ASP A 190 29.82 10.62 -20.79
C ASP A 190 28.55 10.75 -19.95
N SER A 191 28.08 11.98 -19.69
CA SER A 191 26.83 12.17 -18.94
C SER A 191 25.63 11.90 -19.82
N ASN A 192 24.64 11.22 -19.23
CA ASN A 192 23.36 10.91 -19.84
C ASN A 192 22.28 10.72 -18.75
N GLU A 193 21.02 10.74 -19.16
CA GLU A 193 19.85 10.59 -18.28
C GLU A 193 19.90 9.31 -17.43
N MET A 194 20.27 8.19 -18.03
CA MET A 194 20.35 6.90 -17.33
C MET A 194 21.41 6.91 -16.23
N ALA A 195 22.57 7.52 -16.49
CA ALA A 195 23.63 7.62 -15.50
C ALA A 195 23.23 8.48 -14.30
N PHE A 196 22.51 9.60 -14.53
CA PHE A 196 21.98 10.43 -13.45
C PHE A 196 20.83 9.77 -12.70
N LYS A 197 19.98 9.01 -13.37
CA LYS A 197 18.94 8.18 -12.73
C LYS A 197 19.57 7.16 -11.78
N ILE A 198 20.58 6.45 -12.23
CA ILE A 198 21.31 5.48 -11.38
C ILE A 198 22.02 6.21 -10.23
N ALA A 199 22.68 7.35 -10.48
CA ALA A 199 23.32 8.14 -9.45
C ALA A 199 22.33 8.61 -8.38
N GLY A 200 21.14 9.10 -8.77
CA GLY A 200 20.05 9.45 -7.86
C GLY A 200 19.61 8.27 -6.98
N SER A 201 19.40 7.11 -7.59
CA SER A 201 19.04 5.88 -6.87
C SER A 201 20.16 5.45 -5.89
N MET A 202 21.42 5.51 -6.29
CA MET A 202 22.55 5.15 -5.41
C MET A 202 22.68 6.12 -4.25
N GLY A 203 22.63 7.44 -4.52
CA GLY A 203 22.71 8.47 -3.48
C GLY A 203 21.59 8.38 -2.47
N PHE A 204 20.36 8.14 -2.95
CA PHE A 204 19.22 7.92 -2.06
C PHE A 204 19.39 6.67 -1.18
N LYS A 205 19.71 5.54 -1.73
CA LYS A 205 19.90 4.28 -0.98
C LYS A 205 21.02 4.39 0.07
N GLU A 206 22.11 5.03 -0.28
CA GLU A 206 23.23 5.28 0.64
C GLU A 206 22.84 6.25 1.76
N GLY A 207 22.15 7.33 1.41
CA GLY A 207 21.63 8.31 2.38
C GLY A 207 20.60 7.69 3.31
N ALA A 208 19.62 7.00 2.77
CA ALA A 208 18.56 6.37 3.56
C ALA A 208 19.11 5.36 4.59
N ARG A 209 20.11 4.55 4.22
CA ARG A 209 20.78 3.64 5.17
C ARG A 209 21.47 4.36 6.33
N LYS A 210 21.99 5.55 6.10
CA LYS A 210 22.67 6.38 7.12
C LYS A 210 21.70 7.22 7.94
N ALA A 211 20.48 7.41 7.45
CA ALA A 211 19.46 8.29 8.01
C ALA A 211 18.65 7.65 9.16
N ASP A 212 19.14 6.58 9.81
CA ASP A 212 18.43 5.84 10.84
C ASP A 212 17.06 5.36 10.33
N PRO A 213 17.04 4.48 9.32
CA PRO A 213 15.80 4.04 8.71
C PRO A 213 14.96 3.19 9.68
N ALA A 214 13.63 3.33 9.59
CA ALA A 214 12.67 2.66 10.45
C ALA A 214 11.57 1.99 9.63
N LEU A 215 11.11 0.83 10.13
CA LEU A 215 9.93 0.16 9.62
C LEU A 215 8.68 0.76 10.26
N LEU A 216 7.68 1.05 9.45
CA LEU A 216 6.36 1.52 9.87
C LEU A 216 5.36 0.39 9.69
N GLU A 217 4.52 0.16 10.70
CA GLU A 217 3.37 -0.74 10.63
C GLU A 217 2.07 0.07 10.57
N PRO A 218 1.02 -0.40 9.87
CA PRO A 218 -0.24 0.33 9.78
C PRO A 218 -0.97 0.30 11.11
N TYR A 219 -1.54 1.43 11.50
CA TYR A 219 -2.54 1.53 12.55
C TYR A 219 -3.93 1.58 11.91
N MET A 220 -4.85 0.80 12.43
CA MET A 220 -6.22 0.71 11.94
C MET A 220 -7.20 1.22 12.99
N SER A 221 -8.25 1.93 12.55
CA SER A 221 -9.41 2.18 13.38
C SER A 221 -10.29 0.93 13.39
N VAL A 222 -10.65 0.46 14.58
CA VAL A 222 -11.44 -0.76 14.75
C VAL A 222 -12.65 -0.43 15.61
N GLU A 223 -13.84 -0.78 15.16
CA GLU A 223 -15.09 -0.75 15.92
C GLU A 223 -15.48 -2.18 16.24
N VAL A 224 -15.75 -2.46 17.51
CA VAL A 224 -16.12 -3.80 17.99
C VAL A 224 -17.45 -3.70 18.72
N ASP A 225 -18.47 -4.41 18.25
CA ASP A 225 -19.79 -4.48 18.86
C ASP A 225 -19.91 -5.81 19.62
N VAL A 226 -20.01 -5.75 20.94
CA VAL A 226 -20.03 -6.92 21.83
C VAL A 226 -21.07 -6.78 22.93
N PRO A 227 -21.66 -7.90 23.43
CA PRO A 227 -22.43 -7.88 24.65
C PRO A 227 -21.61 -7.40 25.85
N GLU A 228 -22.24 -6.69 26.78
CA GLU A 228 -21.59 -6.09 27.95
C GLU A 228 -20.74 -7.10 28.75
N GLU A 229 -21.19 -8.35 28.84
CA GLU A 229 -20.48 -9.42 29.56
C GLU A 229 -19.09 -9.76 29.00
N TYR A 230 -18.83 -9.52 27.69
CA TYR A 230 -17.54 -9.80 27.02
C TYR A 230 -16.64 -8.55 26.88
N MET A 231 -17.13 -7.39 27.28
CA MET A 231 -16.39 -6.13 27.12
C MET A 231 -15.01 -6.16 27.77
N GLY A 232 -14.91 -6.73 28.99
CA GLY A 232 -13.62 -6.83 29.69
C GLY A 232 -12.58 -7.65 28.95
N ASP A 233 -13.01 -8.77 28.37
CA ASP A 233 -12.13 -9.67 27.60
C ASP A 233 -11.65 -9.00 26.32
N VAL A 234 -12.54 -8.29 25.61
CA VAL A 234 -12.20 -7.56 24.38
C VAL A 234 -11.23 -6.42 24.67
N ILE A 235 -11.45 -5.65 25.72
CA ILE A 235 -10.49 -4.58 26.15
C ILE A 235 -9.13 -5.19 26.48
N GLY A 236 -9.12 -6.32 27.19
CA GLY A 236 -7.90 -7.06 27.50
C GLY A 236 -7.14 -7.50 26.25
N ASP A 237 -7.83 -8.06 25.27
CA ASP A 237 -7.25 -8.50 23.99
C ASP A 237 -6.71 -7.31 23.16
N LEU A 238 -7.49 -6.22 23.05
CA LEU A 238 -7.06 -5.01 22.35
C LEU A 238 -5.78 -4.41 22.99
N ASN A 239 -5.72 -4.35 24.32
CA ASN A 239 -4.53 -3.87 25.00
C ASN A 239 -3.32 -4.78 24.76
N SER A 240 -3.52 -6.10 24.71
CA SER A 240 -2.44 -7.06 24.42
C SER A 240 -1.87 -6.87 23.00
N ARG A 241 -2.69 -6.39 22.07
CA ARG A 241 -2.33 -6.07 20.68
C ARG A 241 -1.84 -4.63 20.51
N ARG A 242 -1.53 -3.91 21.58
CA ARG A 242 -1.13 -2.49 21.55
C ARG A 242 -2.23 -1.56 21.03
N GLY A 243 -3.49 -1.99 21.10
CA GLY A 243 -4.65 -1.17 20.76
C GLY A 243 -4.82 -0.05 21.77
N ARG A 244 -5.37 1.07 21.33
CA ARG A 244 -5.74 2.19 22.16
C ARG A 244 -7.25 2.40 22.01
N MET A 245 -7.95 2.42 23.13
CA MET A 245 -9.39 2.69 23.15
C MET A 245 -9.62 4.20 23.10
N ASP A 246 -10.36 4.65 22.08
CA ASP A 246 -10.69 6.06 21.87
C ASP A 246 -12.07 6.42 22.44
N GLY A 247 -13.00 5.47 22.53
CA GLY A 247 -14.34 5.68 23.05
C GLY A 247 -15.11 4.39 23.27
N MET A 248 -16.26 4.52 23.91
CA MET A 248 -17.20 3.43 24.15
C MET A 248 -18.62 3.98 24.16
N GLU A 249 -19.52 3.36 23.43
CA GLU A 249 -20.92 3.76 23.31
C GLU A 249 -21.84 2.57 23.56
N ALA A 250 -22.85 2.75 24.42
CA ALA A 250 -23.86 1.73 24.65
C ALA A 250 -24.90 1.72 23.52
N ARG A 251 -25.08 0.60 22.84
CA ARG A 251 -26.07 0.40 21.77
C ARG A 251 -26.98 -0.77 22.09
N ASN A 252 -28.25 -0.52 22.42
CA ASN A 252 -29.30 -1.56 22.56
C ASN A 252 -28.90 -2.78 23.40
N GLY A 253 -28.14 -2.59 24.48
CA GLY A 253 -27.65 -3.66 25.35
C GLY A 253 -26.27 -4.21 25.00
N ASN A 254 -25.64 -3.67 23.95
CA ASN A 254 -24.23 -3.88 23.62
C ASN A 254 -23.40 -2.63 23.91
N GLN A 255 -22.12 -2.79 24.02
CA GLN A 255 -21.13 -1.71 24.23
C GLN A 255 -20.08 -1.72 23.13
#